data_41f361a85e17a69af019432ce0c0cbc9
#
_entry.id   41f361a85e17a69af019432ce0c0cbc9
#
_cell.length_a   1.000
_cell.length_b   1.000
_cell.length_c   1.000
_cell.angle_alpha   90.00
_cell.angle_beta   90.00
_cell.angle_gamma   90.00
#
_symmetry.space_group_name_H-M   'P 1'
#
loop_
_entity.id
_entity.type
_entity.pdbx_description
1 polymer ?
#
loop_
_entity_poly.entity_id
_entity_poly.type
_entity_poly.pdbx_seq_one_letter_code
_entity_poly.pdbx_strand_id
1 'polypeptide(L)'
;MQRTVSTHMELDLAGATEMVFSMAVATESTLSSETISFVLDGTPQLATELVDRHGSRLHKFVAGPGRMIVDYRADVVGHAPPPPVDELDLISYLRPSRYCESDSLLPTARSEFAGLRGHALLTAVTLWVWERLSYVPGSSLVTDGAARTLMARRGVCRDYAHLVIALLRALDVPARMASVYAPALSPMDFHAVAEAYVDGQWWIVDATRLAPRQSMVRIATGRDAADIAFLTNHWADLILTRLEVLAIVDTLQTDDAQQLLQLG
;
A
#
# COMPACT_ATOMS: atom_id res chain seq x y z
N MET A 1 -18.62 -8.36 -8.96
CA MET A 1 -17.83 -7.13 -9.03
C MET A 1 -16.73 -7.33 -10.04
N GLN A 2 -16.58 -6.41 -10.97
CA GLN A 2 -15.49 -6.38 -11.93
C GLN A 2 -14.74 -5.05 -11.77
N ARG A 3 -13.40 -5.11 -11.75
CA ARG A 3 -12.53 -3.94 -11.60
C ARG A 3 -11.52 -3.93 -12.73
N THR A 4 -11.33 -2.78 -13.34
CA THR A 4 -10.25 -2.53 -14.31
C THR A 4 -9.23 -1.62 -13.66
N VAL A 5 -7.98 -2.04 -13.65
CA VAL A 5 -6.86 -1.27 -13.11
C VAL A 5 -5.79 -1.07 -14.16
N SER A 6 -5.13 0.08 -14.16
CA SER A 6 -3.98 0.32 -15.02
C SER A 6 -3.01 1.32 -14.41
N THR A 7 -1.76 1.22 -14.83
CA THR A 7 -0.68 2.15 -14.49
C THR A 7 0.12 2.45 -15.75
N HIS A 8 0.42 3.74 -15.95
CA HIS A 8 1.35 4.22 -16.96
C HIS A 8 2.43 5.06 -16.28
N MET A 9 3.71 4.74 -16.53
CA MET A 9 4.85 5.49 -16.02
C MET A 9 5.80 5.86 -17.13
N GLU A 10 6.38 7.07 -17.05
CA GLU A 10 7.49 7.50 -17.87
C GLU A 10 8.65 7.89 -16.97
N LEU A 11 9.83 7.40 -17.28
CA LEU A 11 11.04 7.54 -16.45
C LEU A 11 12.21 7.94 -17.35
N ASP A 12 13.00 8.90 -16.89
CA ASP A 12 14.29 9.22 -17.52
C ASP A 12 15.41 8.61 -16.67
N LEU A 13 16.16 7.67 -17.27
CA LEU A 13 17.26 6.94 -16.63
C LEU A 13 18.57 7.67 -16.96
N ALA A 14 19.32 8.08 -15.92
CA ALA A 14 20.61 8.75 -16.10
C ALA A 14 21.77 7.81 -16.46
N GLY A 15 21.64 6.53 -16.21
CA GLY A 15 22.67 5.52 -16.44
C GLY A 15 22.15 4.10 -16.31
N ALA A 16 23.05 3.12 -16.24
CA ALA A 16 22.69 1.74 -15.99
C ALA A 16 22.01 1.63 -14.61
N THR A 17 20.76 1.20 -14.61
CA THR A 17 19.88 1.17 -13.44
C THR A 17 19.26 -0.22 -13.29
N GLU A 18 19.41 -0.82 -12.11
CA GLU A 18 18.59 -1.96 -11.72
C GLU A 18 17.26 -1.43 -11.17
N MET A 19 16.15 -1.89 -11.71
CA MET A 19 14.81 -1.48 -11.32
C MET A 19 13.99 -2.66 -10.83
N VAL A 20 13.17 -2.41 -9.81
CA VAL A 20 12.16 -3.36 -9.31
C VAL A 20 10.83 -2.64 -9.26
N PHE A 21 9.86 -3.12 -10.02
CA PHE A 21 8.49 -2.61 -10.05
C PHE A 21 7.56 -3.52 -9.26
N SER A 22 6.73 -2.95 -8.41
CA SER A 22 5.68 -3.62 -7.63
C SER A 22 4.36 -2.89 -7.89
N MET A 23 3.72 -3.19 -9.02
CA MET A 23 2.47 -2.56 -9.47
C MET A 23 1.45 -3.55 -10.01
N ALA A 24 1.87 -4.78 -10.31
CA ALA A 24 0.95 -5.81 -10.74
C ALA A 24 0.02 -6.24 -9.60
N VAL A 25 -1.20 -6.59 -9.94
CA VAL A 25 -2.18 -7.15 -8.99
C VAL A 25 -1.62 -8.42 -8.36
N ALA A 26 -1.78 -8.57 -7.04
CA ALA A 26 -1.27 -9.73 -6.30
C ALA A 26 -1.87 -11.05 -6.79
N THR A 27 -1.13 -12.14 -6.61
CA THR A 27 -1.44 -13.46 -7.21
C THR A 27 -2.76 -14.07 -6.76
N GLU A 28 -3.30 -13.67 -5.62
CA GLU A 28 -4.56 -14.22 -5.08
C GLU A 28 -5.80 -13.75 -5.85
N SER A 29 -5.67 -12.67 -6.63
CA SER A 29 -6.76 -12.12 -7.42
C SER A 29 -7.02 -12.93 -8.68
N THR A 30 -8.29 -13.12 -9.02
CA THR A 30 -8.68 -13.73 -10.31
C THR A 30 -8.68 -12.67 -11.40
N LEU A 31 -7.84 -12.86 -12.41
CA LEU A 31 -7.73 -11.96 -13.57
C LEU A 31 -8.40 -12.57 -14.79
N SER A 32 -9.23 -11.79 -15.49
CA SER A 32 -9.77 -12.17 -16.81
C SER A 32 -8.87 -11.71 -17.96
N SER A 33 -8.10 -10.67 -17.73
CA SER A 33 -7.06 -10.19 -18.65
C SER A 33 -5.92 -9.53 -17.88
N GLU A 34 -4.71 -9.59 -18.43
CA GLU A 34 -3.55 -8.88 -17.90
C GLU A 34 -2.53 -8.59 -19.00
N THR A 35 -1.95 -7.41 -18.95
CA THR A 35 -0.82 -7.00 -19.77
C THR A 35 0.17 -6.19 -18.96
N ILE A 36 1.47 -6.44 -19.17
CA ILE A 36 2.56 -5.63 -18.62
C ILE A 36 3.61 -5.44 -19.71
N SER A 37 4.14 -4.23 -19.81
CA SER A 37 5.22 -3.95 -20.75
C SER A 37 6.21 -2.94 -20.20
N PHE A 38 7.47 -3.13 -20.58
CA PHE A 38 8.59 -2.25 -20.27
C PHE A 38 9.30 -1.92 -21.58
N VAL A 39 9.44 -0.65 -21.92
CA VAL A 39 10.00 -0.22 -23.22
C VAL A 39 11.03 0.89 -22.97
N LEU A 40 12.30 0.65 -23.32
CA LEU A 40 13.38 1.64 -23.28
C LEU A 40 13.67 2.14 -24.70
N ASP A 41 13.49 3.42 -24.95
CA ASP A 41 13.73 4.09 -26.26
C ASP A 41 13.14 3.29 -27.44
N GLY A 42 11.89 2.81 -27.28
CA GLY A 42 11.18 2.00 -28.27
C GLY A 42 11.56 0.52 -28.30
N THR A 43 12.51 0.07 -27.48
CA THR A 43 12.95 -1.32 -27.43
C THR A 43 12.34 -2.05 -26.22
N PRO A 44 11.57 -3.14 -26.42
CA PRO A 44 11.02 -3.92 -25.32
C PRO A 44 12.11 -4.48 -24.40
N GLN A 45 11.87 -4.41 -23.10
CA GLN A 45 12.71 -4.97 -22.05
C GLN A 45 12.02 -6.19 -21.42
N LEU A 46 12.79 -7.22 -21.09
CA LEU A 46 12.29 -8.40 -20.40
C LEU A 46 12.56 -8.28 -18.90
N ALA A 47 11.51 -8.36 -18.11
CA ALA A 47 11.60 -8.41 -16.67
C ALA A 47 11.57 -9.84 -16.16
N THR A 48 12.30 -10.12 -15.10
CA THR A 48 12.13 -11.33 -14.29
C THR A 48 11.04 -11.06 -13.25
N GLU A 49 9.98 -11.83 -13.28
CA GLU A 49 8.96 -11.79 -12.25
C GLU A 49 9.40 -12.63 -11.04
N LEU A 50 9.31 -12.04 -9.86
CA LEU A 50 9.53 -12.67 -8.57
C LEU A 50 8.23 -12.51 -7.75
N VAL A 51 7.79 -13.59 -7.11
CA VAL A 51 6.60 -13.56 -6.24
C VAL A 51 7.07 -13.77 -4.81
N ASP A 52 6.66 -12.86 -3.92
CA ASP A 52 6.94 -13.00 -2.50
C ASP A 52 5.93 -13.92 -1.79
N ARG A 53 6.14 -14.16 -0.49
CA ARG A 53 5.27 -15.03 0.32
C ARG A 53 3.86 -14.50 0.53
N HIS A 54 3.62 -13.23 0.20
CA HIS A 54 2.31 -12.56 0.30
C HIS A 54 1.63 -12.40 -1.05
N GLY A 55 2.18 -13.03 -2.10
CA GLY A 55 1.67 -12.94 -3.45
C GLY A 55 1.99 -11.61 -4.16
N SER A 56 2.79 -10.72 -3.55
CA SER A 56 3.25 -9.50 -4.22
C SER A 56 4.15 -9.86 -5.40
N ARG A 57 3.92 -9.25 -6.54
CA ARG A 57 4.62 -9.54 -7.79
C ARG A 57 5.62 -8.44 -8.11
N LEU A 58 6.89 -8.80 -8.12
CA LEU A 58 8.03 -7.90 -8.34
C LEU A 58 8.63 -8.15 -9.71
N HIS A 59 8.68 -7.13 -10.56
CA HIS A 59 9.26 -7.21 -11.90
C HIS A 59 10.63 -6.53 -11.90
N LYS A 60 11.69 -7.34 -12.02
CA LYS A 60 13.08 -6.91 -11.88
C LYS A 60 13.84 -7.03 -13.21
N PHE A 61 14.59 -5.99 -13.58
CA PHE A 61 15.53 -5.98 -14.69
C PHE A 61 16.54 -4.85 -14.58
N VAL A 62 17.55 -4.85 -15.45
CA VAL A 62 18.55 -3.79 -15.60
C VAL A 62 18.39 -3.15 -16.96
N ALA A 63 18.32 -1.82 -16.99
CA ALA A 63 18.27 -1.05 -18.24
C ALA A 63 19.40 -0.01 -18.28
N GLY A 64 19.83 0.37 -19.49
CA GLY A 64 20.77 1.46 -19.72
C GLY A 64 20.13 2.84 -19.58
N PRO A 65 20.89 3.93 -19.84
CA PRO A 65 20.31 5.27 -19.87
C PRO A 65 19.30 5.38 -21.01
N GLY A 66 18.28 6.24 -20.83
CA GLY A 66 17.24 6.47 -21.84
C GLY A 66 15.88 6.72 -21.21
N ARG A 67 14.86 6.85 -22.07
CA ARG A 67 13.48 7.02 -21.66
C ARG A 67 12.77 5.67 -21.55
N MET A 68 12.34 5.33 -20.34
CA MET A 68 11.58 4.11 -20.05
C MET A 68 10.10 4.42 -19.99
N ILE A 69 9.31 3.61 -20.69
CA ILE A 69 7.84 3.60 -20.61
C ILE A 69 7.42 2.28 -19.98
N VAL A 70 6.55 2.34 -19.00
CA VAL A 70 6.04 1.16 -18.29
C VAL A 70 4.51 1.22 -18.31
N ASP A 71 3.89 0.19 -18.85
CA ASP A 71 2.44 0.05 -18.90
C ASP A 71 2.00 -1.25 -18.23
N TYR A 72 0.98 -1.14 -17.40
CA TYR A 72 0.29 -2.26 -16.77
C TYR A 72 -1.21 -2.10 -16.89
N ARG A 73 -1.93 -3.18 -17.19
CA ARG A 73 -3.39 -3.23 -17.16
C ARG A 73 -3.87 -4.62 -16.77
N ALA A 74 -4.88 -4.66 -15.91
CA ALA A 74 -5.57 -5.89 -15.57
C ALA A 74 -7.07 -5.69 -15.37
N ASP A 75 -7.84 -6.72 -15.71
CA ASP A 75 -9.27 -6.83 -15.40
C ASP A 75 -9.45 -7.90 -14.32
N VAL A 76 -9.90 -7.48 -13.14
CA VAL A 76 -10.03 -8.30 -11.92
C VAL A 76 -11.49 -8.70 -11.72
N VAL A 77 -11.74 -9.99 -11.49
CA VAL A 77 -13.08 -10.55 -11.33
C VAL A 77 -13.29 -11.07 -9.90
N GLY A 78 -14.42 -10.69 -9.30
CA GLY A 78 -14.80 -11.14 -7.96
C GLY A 78 -13.95 -10.50 -6.86
N HIS A 79 -13.80 -11.19 -5.75
CA HIS A 79 -12.92 -10.83 -4.62
C HIS A 79 -11.87 -11.93 -4.45
N ALA A 80 -10.66 -11.54 -4.06
CA ALA A 80 -9.66 -12.52 -3.64
C ALA A 80 -10.10 -13.19 -2.32
N PRO A 81 -9.66 -14.42 -2.04
CA PRO A 81 -9.89 -15.03 -0.75
C PRO A 81 -9.18 -14.24 0.36
N PRO A 82 -9.66 -14.30 1.60
CA PRO A 82 -8.95 -13.73 2.74
C PRO A 82 -7.50 -14.22 2.78
N PRO A 83 -6.52 -13.35 3.09
CA PRO A 83 -5.11 -13.76 3.15
C PRO A 83 -4.92 -14.83 4.22
N PRO A 84 -4.07 -15.85 3.99
CA PRO A 84 -3.77 -16.86 4.98
C PRO A 84 -3.11 -16.24 6.21
N VAL A 85 -3.31 -16.88 7.35
CA VAL A 85 -2.66 -16.49 8.61
C VAL A 85 -1.36 -17.28 8.76
N ASP A 86 -0.24 -16.57 8.83
CA ASP A 86 1.08 -17.13 9.10
C ASP A 86 1.56 -16.64 10.47
N GLU A 87 1.96 -17.57 11.35
CA GLU A 87 2.45 -17.24 12.69
C GLU A 87 3.71 -16.36 12.66
N LEU A 88 4.56 -16.51 11.63
CA LEU A 88 5.73 -15.63 11.46
C LEU A 88 5.33 -14.19 11.16
N ASP A 89 4.21 -13.99 10.46
CA ASP A 89 3.66 -12.66 10.22
C ASP A 89 3.19 -12.01 11.50
N LEU A 90 2.51 -12.77 12.37
CA LEU A 90 2.04 -12.26 13.66
C LEU A 90 3.20 -11.77 14.54
N ILE A 91 4.37 -12.42 14.45
CA ILE A 91 5.59 -11.97 15.14
C ILE A 91 6.23 -10.78 14.43
N SER A 92 6.36 -10.87 13.11
CA SER A 92 7.06 -9.84 12.30
C SER A 92 6.33 -8.51 12.32
N TYR A 93 5.01 -8.54 12.23
CA TYR A 93 4.15 -7.36 12.19
C TYR A 93 3.79 -6.77 13.55
N LEU A 94 4.37 -7.28 14.64
CA LEU A 94 4.42 -6.63 15.96
C LEU A 94 5.65 -5.72 16.12
N ARG A 95 6.70 -5.95 15.33
CA ARG A 95 7.99 -5.26 15.51
C ARG A 95 7.96 -3.86 14.91
N PRO A 96 8.71 -2.91 15.49
CA PRO A 96 8.99 -1.63 14.81
C PRO A 96 9.63 -1.87 13.44
N SER A 97 9.40 -0.97 12.50
CA SER A 97 10.01 -1.02 11.17
C SER A 97 10.44 0.37 10.74
N ARG A 98 11.05 0.51 9.53
CA ARG A 98 11.70 1.75 9.10
C ARG A 98 10.80 2.99 9.25
N TYR A 99 9.52 2.85 8.93
CA TYR A 99 8.57 3.97 8.94
C TYR A 99 7.47 3.83 9.99
N CYS A 100 7.45 2.72 10.73
CA CYS A 100 6.48 2.45 11.79
C CYS A 100 7.22 2.29 13.12
N GLU A 101 7.60 3.43 13.74
CA GLU A 101 8.35 3.51 14.98
C GLU A 101 7.42 3.26 16.19
N SER A 102 6.88 2.05 16.29
CA SER A 102 5.87 1.70 17.29
C SER A 102 6.36 1.80 18.74
N ASP A 103 7.65 1.57 18.97
CA ASP A 103 8.32 1.78 20.25
C ASP A 103 8.31 3.24 20.69
N SER A 104 8.55 4.16 19.77
CA SER A 104 8.50 5.61 20.02
C SER A 104 7.08 6.11 20.29
N LEU A 105 6.06 5.46 19.74
CA LEU A 105 4.65 5.85 19.88
C LEU A 105 3.93 5.16 21.05
N LEU A 106 4.59 4.23 21.76
CA LEU A 106 4.00 3.47 22.86
C LEU A 106 3.36 4.35 23.97
N PRO A 107 3.99 5.46 24.42
CA PRO A 107 3.36 6.32 25.43
C PRO A 107 2.06 6.97 24.93
N THR A 108 2.05 7.44 23.68
CA THR A 108 0.87 8.03 23.07
C THR A 108 -0.24 6.98 22.90
N ALA A 109 0.09 5.81 22.36
CA ALA A 109 -0.87 4.75 22.14
C ALA A 109 -1.53 4.29 23.45
N ARG A 110 -0.76 4.11 24.52
CA ARG A 110 -1.28 3.72 25.83
C ARG A 110 -2.15 4.81 26.49
N SER A 111 -1.80 6.07 26.30
CA SER A 111 -2.58 7.20 26.82
C SER A 111 -3.93 7.35 26.12
N GLU A 112 -3.93 7.26 24.80
CA GLU A 112 -5.12 7.55 23.98
C GLU A 112 -6.11 6.38 23.92
N PHE A 113 -5.62 5.13 24.03
CA PHE A 113 -6.42 3.92 23.78
C PHE A 113 -6.46 2.96 24.99
N ALA A 114 -6.26 3.48 26.20
CA ALA A 114 -6.26 2.68 27.42
C ALA A 114 -7.53 1.80 27.55
N GLY A 115 -7.34 0.49 27.76
CA GLY A 115 -8.44 -0.45 27.99
C GLY A 115 -9.18 -0.92 26.73
N LEU A 116 -8.94 -0.34 25.56
CA LEU A 116 -9.54 -0.80 24.31
C LEU A 116 -8.83 -2.05 23.80
N ARG A 117 -9.61 -2.94 23.16
CA ARG A 117 -9.13 -4.19 22.55
C ARG A 117 -9.97 -4.53 21.32
N GLY A 118 -9.47 -5.45 20.49
CA GLY A 118 -10.23 -6.00 19.36
C GLY A 118 -10.73 -4.92 18.40
N HIS A 119 -11.92 -5.11 17.88
CA HIS A 119 -12.52 -4.22 16.89
C HIS A 119 -12.76 -2.78 17.42
N ALA A 120 -13.07 -2.64 18.71
CA ALA A 120 -13.23 -1.32 19.32
C ALA A 120 -11.92 -0.50 19.27
N LEU A 121 -10.78 -1.18 19.43
CA LEU A 121 -9.47 -0.55 19.28
C LEU A 121 -9.22 -0.13 17.82
N LEU A 122 -9.51 -0.99 16.83
CA LEU A 122 -9.34 -0.64 15.41
C LEU A 122 -10.14 0.60 15.04
N THR A 123 -11.41 0.64 15.43
CA THR A 123 -12.31 1.77 15.18
C THR A 123 -11.78 3.05 15.85
N ALA A 124 -11.35 2.96 17.11
CA ALA A 124 -10.82 4.10 17.84
C ALA A 124 -9.53 4.66 17.23
N VAL A 125 -8.59 3.80 16.85
CA VAL A 125 -7.33 4.22 16.18
C VAL A 125 -7.63 4.85 14.83
N THR A 126 -8.51 4.25 14.02
CA THR A 126 -8.92 4.79 12.72
C THR A 126 -9.48 6.19 12.86
N LEU A 127 -10.44 6.38 13.76
CA LEU A 127 -11.09 7.67 14.00
C LEU A 127 -10.09 8.69 14.53
N TRP A 128 -9.28 8.31 15.51
CA TRP A 128 -8.27 9.18 16.11
C TRP A 128 -7.26 9.71 15.09
N VAL A 129 -6.77 8.85 14.18
CA VAL A 129 -5.84 9.26 13.12
C VAL A 129 -6.54 10.17 12.12
N TRP A 130 -7.77 9.81 11.70
CA TRP A 130 -8.57 10.63 10.77
C TRP A 130 -8.84 12.04 11.31
N GLU A 131 -9.17 12.18 12.59
CA GLU A 131 -9.47 13.47 13.21
C GLU A 131 -8.23 14.35 13.42
N ARG A 132 -7.04 13.75 13.55
CA ARG A 132 -5.81 14.47 13.90
C ARG A 132 -4.91 14.81 12.74
N LEU A 133 -5.12 14.20 11.59
CA LEU A 133 -4.32 14.47 10.40
C LEU A 133 -5.13 15.20 9.34
N SER A 134 -4.47 16.10 8.63
CA SER A 134 -4.96 16.69 7.39
C SER A 134 -4.31 16.00 6.20
N TYR A 135 -5.12 15.53 5.24
CA TYR A 135 -4.59 14.98 3.99
C TYR A 135 -4.10 16.12 3.09
N VAL A 136 -2.80 16.19 2.86
CA VAL A 136 -2.18 17.28 2.09
C VAL A 136 -1.17 16.68 1.09
N PRO A 137 -1.51 16.58 -0.20
CA PRO A 137 -0.59 16.14 -1.23
C PRO A 137 0.71 16.96 -1.22
N GLY A 138 1.86 16.29 -1.38
CA GLY A 138 3.18 16.94 -1.41
C GLY A 138 3.73 17.41 -0.06
N SER A 139 3.02 17.17 1.06
CA SER A 139 3.47 17.58 2.40
C SER A 139 4.43 16.62 3.08
N SER A 140 4.63 15.44 2.51
CA SER A 140 5.40 14.34 3.09
C SER A 140 6.65 14.04 2.26
N LEU A 141 7.75 13.76 2.95
CA LEU A 141 8.98 13.28 2.34
C LEU A 141 8.99 11.75 2.30
N VAL A 142 9.75 11.17 1.37
CA VAL A 142 9.91 9.70 1.28
C VAL A 142 10.56 9.09 2.52
N THR A 143 11.18 9.90 3.36
CA THR A 143 11.85 9.50 4.61
C THR A 143 10.98 9.67 5.85
N ASP A 144 9.79 10.24 5.74
CA ASP A 144 8.92 10.50 6.88
C ASP A 144 8.29 9.20 7.41
N GLY A 145 8.39 8.98 8.73
CA GLY A 145 7.77 7.87 9.44
C GLY A 145 6.58 8.31 10.28
N ALA A 146 6.01 7.37 11.03
CA ALA A 146 4.82 7.57 11.84
C ALA A 146 4.99 8.67 12.92
N ALA A 147 6.15 8.70 13.59
CA ALA A 147 6.44 9.72 14.60
C ALA A 147 6.46 11.13 13.99
N ARG A 148 7.09 11.29 12.81
CA ARG A 148 7.12 12.57 12.10
C ARG A 148 5.73 13.00 11.66
N THR A 149 4.93 12.08 11.12
CA THR A 149 3.55 12.32 10.71
C THR A 149 2.69 12.80 11.88
N LEU A 150 2.79 12.15 13.04
CA LEU A 150 2.08 12.56 14.24
C LEU A 150 2.42 14.01 14.65
N MET A 151 3.68 14.39 14.58
CA MET A 151 4.12 15.75 14.91
C MET A 151 3.66 16.78 13.88
N ALA A 152 3.74 16.43 12.58
CA ALA A 152 3.38 17.32 11.47
C ALA A 152 1.87 17.53 11.33
N ARG A 153 1.03 16.61 11.84
CA ARG A 153 -0.44 16.61 11.74
C ARG A 153 -0.95 16.68 10.29
N ARG A 154 -0.16 16.24 9.34
CA ARG A 154 -0.49 16.18 7.91
C ARG A 154 0.34 15.11 7.22
N GLY A 155 -0.18 14.61 6.11
CA GLY A 155 0.48 13.59 5.30
C GLY A 155 -0.38 13.12 4.15
N VAL A 156 0.04 12.04 3.50
CA VAL A 156 -0.68 11.33 2.45
C VAL A 156 -1.06 9.91 2.92
N CYS A 157 -1.70 9.11 2.08
CA CYS A 157 -2.19 7.77 2.45
C CYS A 157 -1.14 6.89 3.14
N ARG A 158 0.10 6.90 2.63
CA ARG A 158 1.25 6.21 3.22
C ARG A 158 1.49 6.63 4.68
N ASP A 159 1.43 7.92 4.96
CA ASP A 159 1.71 8.47 6.29
C ASP A 159 0.60 8.11 7.28
N TYR A 160 -0.66 8.16 6.83
CA TYR A 160 -1.81 7.69 7.61
C TYR A 160 -1.68 6.21 7.97
N ALA A 161 -1.34 5.36 6.99
CA ALA A 161 -1.16 3.94 7.21
C ALA A 161 0.02 3.66 8.16
N HIS A 162 1.16 4.37 8.03
CA HIS A 162 2.28 4.24 8.96
C HIS A 162 1.87 4.56 10.40
N LEU A 163 1.13 5.65 10.60
CA LEU A 163 0.69 6.05 11.94
C LEU A 163 -0.29 5.04 12.55
N VAL A 164 -1.26 4.56 11.77
CA VAL A 164 -2.18 3.49 12.19
C VAL A 164 -1.41 2.23 12.60
N ILE A 165 -0.51 1.76 11.73
CA ILE A 165 0.29 0.55 11.99
C ILE A 165 1.16 0.71 13.25
N ALA A 166 1.83 1.84 13.40
CA ALA A 166 2.70 2.07 14.55
C ALA A 166 1.92 2.12 15.87
N LEU A 167 0.73 2.75 15.89
CA LEU A 167 -0.14 2.79 17.08
C LEU A 167 -0.68 1.40 17.44
N LEU A 168 -1.11 0.61 16.43
CA LEU A 168 -1.61 -0.73 16.65
C LEU A 168 -0.52 -1.68 17.18
N ARG A 169 0.67 -1.66 16.56
CA ARG A 169 1.82 -2.45 17.02
C ARG A 169 2.26 -2.06 18.43
N ALA A 170 2.21 -0.77 18.77
CA ALA A 170 2.50 -0.29 20.14
C ALA A 170 1.51 -0.84 21.18
N LEU A 171 0.34 -1.33 20.76
CA LEU A 171 -0.70 -1.94 21.60
C LEU A 171 -0.80 -3.45 21.41
N ASP A 172 0.29 -4.07 20.95
CA ASP A 172 0.41 -5.52 20.74
C ASP A 172 -0.59 -6.11 19.73
N VAL A 173 -1.03 -5.30 18.76
CA VAL A 173 -1.84 -5.76 17.62
C VAL A 173 -0.94 -5.87 16.38
N PRO A 174 -0.77 -7.09 15.81
CA PRO A 174 -0.03 -7.26 14.57
C PRO A 174 -0.70 -6.42 13.47
N ALA A 175 0.08 -5.56 12.81
CA ALA A 175 -0.40 -4.69 11.75
C ALA A 175 0.63 -4.59 10.62
N ARG A 176 0.15 -4.57 9.38
CA ARG A 176 0.95 -4.53 8.16
C ARG A 176 0.42 -3.52 7.17
N MET A 177 1.21 -3.17 6.18
CA MET A 177 0.82 -2.26 5.12
C MET A 177 0.46 -3.01 3.85
N ALA A 178 -0.57 -2.58 3.16
CA ALA A 178 -0.90 -3.02 1.82
C ALA A 178 -0.92 -1.83 0.86
N SER A 179 -0.28 -1.97 -0.30
CA SER A 179 -0.54 -1.09 -1.43
C SER A 179 -1.66 -1.66 -2.27
N VAL A 180 -2.53 -0.77 -2.77
CA VAL A 180 -3.73 -1.17 -3.48
C VAL A 180 -4.05 -0.22 -4.65
N TYR A 181 -4.75 -0.75 -5.65
CA TYR A 181 -5.56 0.06 -6.54
C TYR A 181 -6.89 0.37 -5.83
N ALA A 182 -7.30 1.63 -5.84
CA ALA A 182 -8.47 2.10 -5.09
C ALA A 182 -9.47 2.80 -6.02
N PRO A 183 -10.50 2.09 -6.54
CA PRO A 183 -11.57 2.72 -7.30
C PRO A 183 -12.25 3.85 -6.53
N ALA A 184 -12.54 4.95 -7.23
CA ALA A 184 -13.08 6.22 -6.70
C ALA A 184 -12.11 7.08 -5.87
N LEU A 185 -10.86 6.71 -5.71
CA LEU A 185 -9.84 7.63 -5.19
C LEU A 185 -9.71 8.87 -6.10
N SER A 186 -9.67 10.07 -5.53
CA SER A 186 -9.55 11.31 -6.30
C SER A 186 -8.55 12.30 -5.65
N PRO A 187 -7.49 12.75 -6.38
CA PRO A 187 -7.07 12.23 -7.68
C PRO A 187 -6.67 10.76 -7.60
N MET A 188 -6.80 10.03 -8.72
CA MET A 188 -6.39 8.62 -8.76
C MET A 188 -4.88 8.49 -8.64
N ASP A 189 -4.45 7.58 -7.77
CA ASP A 189 -3.06 7.23 -7.51
C ASP A 189 -3.01 5.83 -6.89
N PHE A 190 -1.83 5.27 -6.71
CA PHE A 190 -1.64 4.16 -5.80
C PHE A 190 -2.09 4.56 -4.40
N HIS A 191 -2.76 3.65 -3.72
CA HIS A 191 -3.21 3.89 -2.36
C HIS A 191 -2.53 2.95 -1.37
N ALA A 192 -2.36 3.41 -0.15
CA ALA A 192 -1.76 2.63 0.92
C ALA A 192 -2.71 2.57 2.11
N VAL A 193 -2.94 1.37 2.61
CA VAL A 193 -3.81 1.10 3.76
C VAL A 193 -3.09 0.22 4.78
N ALA A 194 -3.58 0.22 6.01
CA ALA A 194 -3.16 -0.75 7.01
C ALA A 194 -4.08 -1.97 6.98
N GLU A 195 -3.54 -3.13 7.37
CA GLU A 195 -4.29 -4.30 7.80
C GLU A 195 -3.87 -4.65 9.22
N ALA A 196 -4.83 -4.98 10.07
CA ALA A 196 -4.63 -5.36 11.46
C ALA A 196 -5.19 -6.75 11.75
N TYR A 197 -4.45 -7.56 12.51
CA TYR A 197 -4.87 -8.89 12.90
C TYR A 197 -5.62 -8.87 14.22
N VAL A 198 -6.91 -9.17 14.16
CA VAL A 198 -7.80 -9.22 15.32
C VAL A 198 -8.77 -10.39 15.16
N ASP A 199 -9.03 -11.11 16.23
CA ASP A 199 -9.97 -12.23 16.29
C ASP A 199 -9.74 -13.29 15.18
N GLY A 200 -8.47 -13.59 14.92
CA GLY A 200 -8.08 -14.64 13.97
C GLY A 200 -8.07 -14.23 12.50
N GLN A 201 -8.26 -12.95 12.18
CA GLN A 201 -8.37 -12.46 10.81
C GLN A 201 -7.65 -11.12 10.60
N TRP A 202 -7.28 -10.86 9.35
CA TRP A 202 -6.75 -9.57 8.91
C TRP A 202 -7.89 -8.64 8.47
N TRP A 203 -7.95 -7.45 9.05
CA TRP A 203 -8.96 -6.43 8.77
C TRP A 203 -8.32 -5.19 8.16
N ILE A 204 -8.90 -4.70 7.06
CA ILE A 204 -8.44 -3.46 6.43
C ILE A 204 -8.79 -2.24 7.32
N VAL A 205 -7.80 -1.39 7.52
CA VAL A 205 -7.90 -0.14 8.28
C VAL A 205 -7.43 1.01 7.41
N ASP A 206 -8.35 1.81 6.91
CA ASP A 206 -8.05 3.02 6.13
C ASP A 206 -8.55 4.28 6.87
N ALA A 207 -7.63 4.98 7.51
CA ALA A 207 -7.92 6.22 8.20
C ALA A 207 -8.03 7.43 7.26
N THR A 208 -7.77 7.30 5.97
CA THR A 208 -7.95 8.39 5.00
C THR A 208 -9.41 8.55 4.58
N ARG A 209 -10.16 7.46 4.48
CA ARG A 209 -11.56 7.40 4.00
C ARG A 209 -11.76 8.01 2.61
N LEU A 210 -10.73 7.91 1.76
CA LEU A 210 -10.74 8.54 0.43
C LEU A 210 -11.37 7.67 -0.65
N ALA A 211 -11.48 6.35 -0.43
CA ALA A 211 -12.05 5.41 -1.38
C ALA A 211 -12.78 4.27 -0.65
N PRO A 212 -13.83 3.68 -1.25
CA PRO A 212 -14.53 2.52 -0.69
C PRO A 212 -13.60 1.30 -0.61
N ARG A 213 -13.44 0.75 0.60
CA ARG A 213 -12.51 -0.37 0.87
C ARG A 213 -12.94 -1.66 0.17
N GLN A 214 -14.24 -1.86 -0.07
CA GLN A 214 -14.79 -3.06 -0.71
C GLN A 214 -14.32 -3.28 -2.14
N SER A 215 -13.94 -2.19 -2.84
CA SER A 215 -13.52 -2.24 -4.23
C SER A 215 -12.00 -2.25 -4.43
N MET A 216 -11.23 -2.11 -3.36
CA MET A 216 -9.77 -2.08 -3.44
C MET A 216 -9.20 -3.41 -3.95
N VAL A 217 -8.09 -3.33 -4.69
CA VAL A 217 -7.37 -4.49 -5.25
C VAL A 217 -5.94 -4.47 -4.75
N ARG A 218 -5.50 -5.56 -4.12
CA ARG A 218 -4.15 -5.69 -3.56
C ARG A 218 -3.07 -5.69 -4.65
N ILE A 219 -2.00 -4.95 -4.40
CA ILE A 219 -0.75 -4.96 -5.18
C ILE A 219 0.34 -5.67 -4.38
N ALA A 220 0.64 -5.18 -3.18
CA ALA A 220 1.70 -5.71 -2.35
C ALA A 220 1.38 -5.61 -0.85
N THR A 221 2.04 -6.44 -0.06
CA THR A 221 1.92 -6.48 1.41
C THR A 221 3.31 -6.43 2.03
N GLY A 222 3.49 -5.64 3.10
CA GLY A 222 4.77 -5.52 3.78
C GLY A 222 4.67 -4.89 5.16
N ARG A 223 5.82 -4.66 5.79
CA ARG A 223 5.89 -4.08 7.15
C ARG A 223 5.53 -2.59 7.16
N ASP A 224 5.96 -1.90 6.11
CA ASP A 224 5.74 -0.48 5.86
C ASP A 224 6.06 -0.15 4.38
N ALA A 225 6.15 1.12 4.01
CA ALA A 225 6.38 1.56 2.64
C ALA A 225 7.71 1.08 2.03
N ALA A 226 8.71 0.69 2.84
CA ALA A 226 9.95 0.16 2.29
C ALA A 226 9.74 -1.19 1.59
N ASP A 227 8.80 -2.00 2.08
CA ASP A 227 8.52 -3.31 1.52
C ASP A 227 7.53 -3.27 0.34
N ILE A 228 6.73 -2.20 0.20
CA ILE A 228 5.64 -2.10 -0.80
C ILE A 228 5.84 -0.98 -1.82
N ALA A 229 7.04 -0.42 -1.93
CA ALA A 229 7.35 0.64 -2.89
C ALA A 229 7.04 0.18 -4.33
N PHE A 230 6.25 0.97 -5.08
CA PHE A 230 5.87 0.62 -6.46
C PHE A 230 7.06 0.63 -7.43
N LEU A 231 8.12 1.37 -7.08
CA LEU A 231 9.38 1.44 -7.84
C LEU A 231 10.54 1.57 -6.86
N THR A 232 11.54 0.72 -7.05
CA THR A 232 12.86 0.83 -6.40
C THR A 232 13.93 0.79 -7.47
N ASN A 233 14.94 1.67 -7.37
CA ASN A 233 16.08 1.67 -8.28
C ASN A 233 17.40 1.64 -7.52
N HIS A 234 18.40 1.06 -8.18
CA HIS A 234 19.78 0.99 -7.68
C HIS A 234 20.75 1.47 -8.75
N TRP A 235 21.92 1.98 -8.31
CA TRP A 235 23.09 2.41 -9.04
C TRP A 235 22.99 3.81 -9.63
N ALA A 236 22.18 4.02 -10.66
CA ALA A 236 22.02 5.34 -11.27
C ALA A 236 20.73 6.01 -10.84
N ASP A 237 20.74 7.35 -10.92
CA ASP A 237 19.54 8.16 -10.68
C ASP A 237 18.54 7.99 -11.81
N LEU A 238 17.27 8.10 -11.45
CA LEU A 238 16.17 8.20 -12.40
C LEU A 238 15.20 9.32 -11.98
N ILE A 239 14.46 9.83 -12.95
CA ILE A 239 13.41 10.81 -12.73
C ILE A 239 12.10 10.21 -13.22
N LEU A 240 11.12 10.09 -12.33
CA LEU A 240 9.73 9.75 -12.70
C LEU A 240 9.07 11.02 -13.26
N THR A 241 8.91 11.07 -14.58
CA THR A 241 8.38 12.26 -15.28
C THR A 241 6.87 12.23 -15.44
N ARG A 242 6.28 11.02 -15.43
CA ARG A 242 4.83 10.82 -15.48
C ARG A 242 4.42 9.58 -14.70
N LEU A 243 3.33 9.71 -13.94
CA LEU A 243 2.64 8.60 -13.29
C LEU A 243 1.14 8.81 -13.47
N GLU A 244 0.49 7.83 -14.07
CA GLU A 244 -0.97 7.77 -14.18
C GLU A 244 -1.44 6.42 -13.65
N VAL A 245 -2.36 6.47 -12.70
CA VAL A 245 -2.99 5.28 -12.12
C VAL A 245 -4.48 5.38 -12.36
N LEU A 246 -5.10 4.30 -12.82
CA LEU A 246 -6.53 4.21 -13.01
C LEU A 246 -7.07 2.97 -12.30
N ALA A 247 -8.18 3.13 -11.59
CA ALA A 247 -8.92 2.05 -10.97
C ALA A 247 -10.43 2.31 -11.11
N ILE A 248 -11.12 1.43 -11.83
CA ILE A 248 -12.54 1.53 -12.10
C ILE A 248 -13.24 0.26 -11.61
N VAL A 249 -14.45 0.39 -11.11
CA VAL A 249 -15.32 -0.71 -10.70
C VAL A 249 -16.67 -0.60 -11.38
N ASP A 250 -17.26 -1.74 -11.75
CA ASP A 250 -18.58 -1.83 -12.38
C ASP A 250 -19.70 -1.26 -11.51
N THR A 251 -19.60 -1.46 -10.19
CA THR A 251 -20.58 -0.98 -9.20
C THR A 251 -19.87 -0.47 -7.98
N LEU A 252 -19.88 0.85 -7.79
CA LEU A 252 -19.28 1.48 -6.62
C LEU A 252 -20.19 1.29 -5.41
N GLN A 253 -19.65 0.69 -4.35
CA GLN A 253 -20.34 0.49 -3.09
C GLN A 253 -20.14 1.68 -2.14
N THR A 254 -21.11 1.91 -1.26
CA THR A 254 -20.94 2.86 -0.15
C THR A 254 -20.15 2.19 0.96
N ASP A 255 -19.09 2.82 1.42
CA ASP A 255 -18.29 2.32 2.53
C ASP A 255 -18.80 2.88 3.86
N ASP A 256 -18.97 1.99 4.83
CA ASP A 256 -19.19 2.34 6.23
C ASP A 256 -17.87 2.11 6.99
N ALA A 257 -17.24 3.19 7.41
CA ALA A 257 -15.95 3.15 8.10
C ALA A 257 -15.97 2.33 9.42
N GLN A 258 -17.15 2.03 9.96
CA GLN A 258 -17.30 1.17 11.14
C GLN A 258 -17.41 -0.32 10.78
N GLN A 259 -17.71 -0.63 9.55
CA GLN A 259 -17.78 -2.01 9.09
C GLN A 259 -16.37 -2.61 8.98
N LEU A 260 -16.22 -3.82 9.51
CA LEU A 260 -15.00 -4.60 9.34
C LEU A 260 -15.01 -5.27 7.97
N LEU A 261 -13.94 -5.06 7.24
CA LEU A 261 -13.77 -5.59 5.88
C LEU A 261 -12.38 -6.22 5.76
N GLN A 262 -12.30 -7.28 4.97
CA GLN A 262 -11.04 -7.88 4.55
C GLN A 262 -10.68 -7.37 3.15
N LEU A 263 -9.40 -7.21 2.88
CA LEU A 263 -8.92 -6.84 1.56
C LEU A 263 -8.90 -8.08 0.68
N GLY A 264 -9.76 -8.08 -0.36
CA GLY A 264 -9.90 -9.21 -1.25
C GLY A 264 -10.27 -8.87 -2.69
#